data_c10ba4c6c77bdefbb59f0012ae7d1ec2
#
_entry.id   c10ba4c6c77bdefbb59f0012ae7d1ec2
#
_cell.length_a   1.000
_cell.length_b   1.000
_cell.length_c   1.000
_cell.angle_alpha   90.00
_cell.angle_beta   90.00
_cell.angle_gamma   90.00
#
_symmetry.space_group_name_H-M   'P 1'
#
loop_
_entity.id
_entity.type
_entity.pdbx_description
1 polymer ?
#
loop_
_entity_poly.entity_id
_entity_poly.type
_entity_poly.pdbx_seq_one_letter_code
_entity_poly.pdbx_strand_id
1 'polypeptide(L)'
;MRISRRAVATAAVLATVLPLSACGGGSGSSSSDASGKVEGKITFQTWNLQANFKDYFNGVIADFEKKYPDTEVKWVDRPGEGYADKISADAAGGTLPDVVNVSPDLVAPLAKAGIALDLDKAAPKYRSEYLPGAWKSHQIPGTEGTFAFPWYLNTGPMFYNKRLLREAGLDPKDPPSTYDEVFSDGLKLAEKSKGKVATLANVPTIEDFGRYGGQLMNKEGTGFAFNDAKGIELLTHYKELYDAKALDAQALTATPESSGHKFLTESVAMNPGSALDLANFRKQAPSLYKNIGITDQVSSTGKANMYVMGIMVNAQTKRKPAAVAFAHYMTDATRQMEFSKKVAIFPSTAGSLDDPYFTEEDGTDETRVRVAAAKSLKTAVNYTPVLFSEQMKTELRNQIAKALQGKQSPEEALDNAVKACDRLLQQS
;
A
#
# COMPACT_ATOMS: atom_id res chain seq x y z
N MET A 1 71.02 21.35 -27.53
CA MET A 1 71.92 22.36 -28.15
C MET A 1 70.99 23.58 -28.48
N ARG A 2 71.35 24.74 -27.88
CA ARG A 2 70.92 26.15 -28.16
C ARG A 2 69.46 26.47 -28.02
N ILE A 3 68.94 27.14 -26.98
CA ILE A 3 69.06 28.49 -26.44
C ILE A 3 68.82 29.59 -27.50
N SER A 4 67.73 30.39 -27.33
CA SER A 4 67.68 31.84 -27.40
C SER A 4 66.25 32.32 -27.04
N ARG A 5 65.96 32.98 -26.09
CA ARG A 5 66.02 34.28 -25.39
C ARG A 5 65.42 35.45 -26.18
N ARG A 6 64.43 36.10 -25.48
CA ARG A 6 64.08 37.54 -25.40
C ARG A 6 63.08 38.07 -26.46
N ALA A 7 61.92 38.64 -26.03
CA ALA A 7 61.89 40.06 -25.66
C ALA A 7 60.58 40.44 -24.97
N VAL A 8 60.73 41.31 -23.97
CA VAL A 8 59.70 41.98 -23.18
C VAL A 8 59.22 43.21 -23.97
N ALA A 9 57.92 43.42 -24.02
CA ALA A 9 57.33 44.72 -24.40
C ALA A 9 56.21 45.09 -23.41
N THR A 10 56.48 46.10 -22.63
CA THR A 10 55.59 46.73 -21.67
C THR A 10 54.69 47.71 -22.43
N ALA A 11 53.39 47.61 -22.30
CA ALA A 11 52.46 48.64 -22.74
C ALA A 11 51.41 48.90 -21.63
N ALA A 12 51.29 50.19 -21.33
CA ALA A 12 50.58 50.78 -20.21
C ALA A 12 49.05 50.65 -20.30
N VAL A 13 48.46 50.49 -19.12
CA VAL A 13 47.04 50.33 -18.84
C VAL A 13 46.39 51.72 -18.77
N LEU A 14 45.30 51.88 -19.49
CA LEU A 14 44.26 52.86 -19.19
C LEU A 14 43.08 52.13 -18.54
N ALA A 15 42.87 52.41 -17.27
CA ALA A 15 41.74 51.90 -16.50
C ALA A 15 40.48 52.73 -16.79
N THR A 16 39.49 52.12 -17.47
CA THR A 16 38.12 52.64 -17.51
C THR A 16 37.28 51.84 -16.51
N VAL A 17 36.88 52.49 -15.44
CA VAL A 17 35.96 51.99 -14.44
C VAL A 17 34.54 52.07 -15.04
N LEU A 18 33.95 50.87 -15.34
CA LEU A 18 32.52 50.70 -15.60
C LEU A 18 31.85 50.20 -14.33
N PRO A 19 30.73 50.77 -13.90
CA PRO A 19 29.99 50.22 -12.75
C PRO A 19 29.33 48.89 -13.16
N LEU A 20 29.74 47.78 -12.58
CA LEU A 20 28.98 46.53 -12.61
C LEU A 20 27.72 46.74 -11.77
N SER A 21 26.60 46.91 -12.45
CA SER A 21 25.27 46.68 -11.86
C SER A 21 25.20 45.19 -11.52
N ALA A 22 25.32 44.88 -10.24
CA ALA A 22 25.06 43.53 -9.72
C ALA A 22 23.56 43.23 -9.87
N CYS A 23 23.18 42.60 -10.98
CA CYS A 23 21.97 41.82 -11.02
C CYS A 23 22.13 40.64 -10.04
N GLY A 24 21.44 40.76 -8.90
CA GLY A 24 21.36 39.69 -7.93
C GLY A 24 20.89 38.39 -8.60
N GLY A 25 21.81 37.44 -8.66
CA GLY A 25 21.46 36.04 -8.94
C GLY A 25 20.55 35.56 -7.82
N GLY A 26 19.24 35.51 -8.08
CA GLY A 26 18.30 34.81 -7.25
C GLY A 26 18.70 33.35 -7.26
N SER A 27 19.26 32.88 -6.17
CA SER A 27 19.23 31.49 -5.83
C SER A 27 17.77 31.06 -5.91
N GLY A 28 17.41 30.32 -6.94
CA GLY A 28 16.11 29.68 -7.06
C GLY A 28 15.92 28.71 -5.91
N SER A 29 15.44 29.21 -4.77
CA SER A 29 14.74 28.36 -3.83
C SER A 29 13.56 27.81 -4.60
N SER A 30 13.58 26.52 -4.90
CA SER A 30 12.43 25.79 -5.41
C SER A 30 11.32 25.96 -4.37
N SER A 31 10.43 26.93 -4.57
CA SER A 31 9.29 27.11 -3.70
C SER A 31 8.49 25.83 -3.72
N SER A 32 8.33 25.22 -2.55
CA SER A 32 7.46 24.04 -2.35
C SER A 32 6.00 24.38 -2.63
N ASP A 33 5.66 25.65 -2.74
CA ASP A 33 4.32 26.16 -2.97
C ASP A 33 3.87 25.88 -4.42
N ALA A 34 2.69 25.23 -4.52
CA ALA A 34 2.00 24.95 -5.77
C ALA A 34 1.00 26.07 -6.16
N SER A 35 1.14 27.27 -5.57
CA SER A 35 0.34 28.43 -5.95
C SER A 35 0.73 28.92 -7.36
N GLY A 36 -0.28 29.40 -8.08
CA GLY A 36 -0.09 29.91 -9.43
C GLY A 36 -1.20 29.50 -10.38
N LYS A 37 -1.08 29.97 -11.63
CA LYS A 37 -2.05 29.65 -12.68
C LYS A 37 -1.92 28.17 -13.08
N VAL A 38 -3.07 27.49 -13.20
CA VAL A 38 -3.16 26.11 -13.68
C VAL A 38 -3.12 26.16 -15.21
N GLU A 39 -1.95 25.91 -15.79
CA GLU A 39 -1.71 26.00 -17.22
C GLU A 39 -0.54 25.13 -17.69
N GLY A 40 -0.52 24.85 -18.98
CA GLY A 40 0.57 24.18 -19.71
C GLY A 40 0.34 22.69 -19.86
N LYS A 41 1.30 22.07 -20.56
CA LYS A 41 1.25 20.64 -20.85
C LYS A 41 1.89 19.85 -19.73
N ILE A 42 1.17 18.86 -19.21
CA ILE A 42 1.62 17.91 -18.19
C ILE A 42 1.51 16.48 -18.71
N THR A 43 2.32 15.59 -18.16
CA THR A 43 2.31 14.16 -18.43
C THR A 43 1.78 13.40 -17.22
N PHE A 44 0.85 12.46 -17.45
CA PHE A 44 0.29 11.58 -16.42
C PHE A 44 0.62 10.13 -16.75
N GLN A 45 1.22 9.40 -15.80
CA GLN A 45 1.58 7.99 -15.99
C GLN A 45 0.82 7.07 -15.05
N THR A 46 0.30 5.97 -15.61
CA THR A 46 -0.34 4.87 -14.88
C THR A 46 0.24 3.53 -15.31
N TRP A 47 -0.22 2.44 -14.65
CA TRP A 47 0.10 1.07 -15.09
C TRP A 47 -1.16 0.23 -15.26
N ASN A 48 -1.21 -0.56 -16.35
CA ASN A 48 -2.26 -1.56 -16.66
C ASN A 48 -3.71 -1.02 -16.57
N LEU A 49 -3.94 0.27 -16.79
CA LEU A 49 -5.27 0.86 -16.70
C LEU A 49 -5.91 1.10 -18.08
N GLN A 50 -5.09 1.36 -19.11
CA GLN A 50 -5.60 1.75 -20.41
C GLN A 50 -6.43 0.64 -21.07
N ALA A 51 -6.05 -0.62 -20.88
CA ALA A 51 -6.75 -1.76 -21.48
C ALA A 51 -8.23 -1.84 -21.05
N ASN A 52 -8.55 -1.50 -19.80
CA ASN A 52 -9.88 -1.68 -19.23
C ASN A 52 -10.61 -0.36 -18.95
N PHE A 53 -9.90 0.77 -18.83
CA PHE A 53 -10.46 2.03 -18.34
C PHE A 53 -10.15 3.24 -19.23
N LYS A 54 -9.78 3.00 -20.51
CA LYS A 54 -9.38 4.07 -21.43
C LYS A 54 -10.44 5.18 -21.52
N ASP A 55 -11.70 4.83 -21.71
CA ASP A 55 -12.77 5.81 -21.86
C ASP A 55 -13.00 6.62 -20.60
N TYR A 56 -12.90 5.99 -19.43
CA TYR A 56 -13.02 6.67 -18.15
C TYR A 56 -11.91 7.72 -17.98
N PHE A 57 -10.63 7.34 -18.15
CA PHE A 57 -9.53 8.27 -17.96
C PHE A 57 -9.50 9.38 -19.00
N ASN A 58 -9.84 9.07 -20.25
CA ASN A 58 -9.99 10.10 -21.30
C ASN A 58 -11.11 11.09 -20.96
N GLY A 59 -12.23 10.62 -20.40
CA GLY A 59 -13.31 11.47 -19.91
C GLY A 59 -12.86 12.39 -18.79
N VAL A 60 -12.18 11.85 -17.77
CA VAL A 60 -11.66 12.64 -16.64
C VAL A 60 -10.65 13.69 -17.10
N ILE A 61 -9.78 13.35 -18.06
CA ILE A 61 -8.82 14.29 -18.65
C ILE A 61 -9.54 15.41 -19.40
N ALA A 62 -10.52 15.06 -20.25
CA ALA A 62 -11.28 16.05 -21.00
C ALA A 62 -12.06 17.02 -20.09
N ASP A 63 -12.64 16.50 -19.00
CA ASP A 63 -13.32 17.33 -17.99
C ASP A 63 -12.36 18.26 -17.25
N PHE A 64 -11.14 17.78 -16.97
CA PHE A 64 -10.10 18.61 -16.36
C PHE A 64 -9.65 19.73 -17.31
N GLU A 65 -9.39 19.42 -18.57
CA GLU A 65 -9.00 20.39 -19.59
C GLU A 65 -10.12 21.40 -19.87
N LYS A 66 -11.38 20.96 -19.82
CA LYS A 66 -12.53 21.88 -19.90
C LYS A 66 -12.59 22.84 -18.72
N LYS A 67 -12.28 22.36 -17.51
CA LYS A 67 -12.20 23.20 -16.29
C LYS A 67 -11.01 24.15 -16.31
N TYR A 68 -9.90 23.74 -16.92
CA TYR A 68 -8.66 24.48 -17.04
C TYR A 68 -8.20 24.53 -18.50
N PRO A 69 -8.80 25.41 -19.33
CA PRO A 69 -8.64 25.37 -20.80
C PRO A 69 -7.22 25.70 -21.29
N ASP A 70 -6.37 26.24 -20.43
CA ASP A 70 -4.95 26.50 -20.72
C ASP A 70 -4.06 25.28 -20.40
N THR A 71 -4.63 24.11 -20.12
CA THR A 71 -3.90 22.86 -19.81
C THR A 71 -4.07 21.81 -20.90
N GLU A 72 -3.04 20.98 -21.07
CA GLU A 72 -3.08 19.75 -21.87
C GLU A 72 -2.49 18.60 -21.03
N VAL A 73 -3.21 17.47 -20.92
CA VAL A 73 -2.77 16.29 -20.17
C VAL A 73 -2.44 15.16 -21.13
N LYS A 74 -1.17 14.78 -21.22
CA LYS A 74 -0.74 13.58 -21.95
C LYS A 74 -0.72 12.39 -21.05
N TRP A 75 -1.67 11.46 -21.25
CA TRP A 75 -1.71 10.20 -20.50
C TRP A 75 -0.82 9.12 -21.15
N VAL A 76 -0.03 8.46 -20.31
CA VAL A 76 0.86 7.34 -20.68
C VAL A 76 0.56 6.18 -19.74
N ASP A 77 0.16 5.04 -20.27
CA ASP A 77 -0.01 3.80 -19.51
C ASP A 77 1.13 2.84 -19.78
N ARG A 78 1.63 2.17 -18.75
CA ARG A 78 2.76 1.24 -18.82
C ARG A 78 2.33 -0.17 -18.41
N PRO A 79 3.02 -1.22 -18.88
CA PRO A 79 2.88 -2.55 -18.29
C PRO A 79 3.21 -2.54 -16.79
N GLY A 80 2.56 -3.42 -16.02
CA GLY A 80 2.87 -3.58 -14.58
C GLY A 80 4.22 -4.23 -14.36
N GLU A 81 4.59 -5.19 -15.21
CA GLU A 81 5.92 -5.81 -15.18
C GLU A 81 7.01 -4.77 -15.48
N GLY A 82 8.00 -4.66 -14.60
CA GLY A 82 9.08 -3.68 -14.72
C GLY A 82 8.68 -2.23 -14.45
N TYR A 83 7.46 -1.96 -13.94
CA TYR A 83 7.00 -0.59 -13.68
C TYR A 83 7.88 0.14 -12.65
N ALA A 84 8.28 -0.52 -11.57
CA ALA A 84 9.15 0.02 -10.53
C ALA A 84 10.54 0.40 -11.11
N ASP A 85 11.13 -0.49 -11.91
CA ASP A 85 12.42 -0.25 -12.55
C ASP A 85 12.34 0.94 -13.53
N LYS A 86 11.24 1.02 -14.27
CA LYS A 86 11.00 2.14 -15.20
C LYS A 86 10.88 3.48 -14.46
N ILE A 87 10.14 3.53 -13.37
CA ILE A 87 10.03 4.74 -12.52
C ILE A 87 11.41 5.16 -12.02
N SER A 88 12.20 4.20 -11.50
CA SER A 88 13.53 4.45 -10.98
C SER A 88 14.48 4.98 -12.05
N ALA A 89 14.45 4.38 -13.25
CA ALA A 89 15.26 4.82 -14.39
C ALA A 89 14.85 6.21 -14.88
N ASP A 90 13.54 6.48 -15.00
CA ASP A 90 13.03 7.79 -15.42
C ASP A 90 13.35 8.88 -14.40
N ALA A 91 13.29 8.57 -13.11
CA ALA A 91 13.68 9.47 -12.03
C ALA A 91 15.17 9.83 -12.10
N ALA A 92 16.04 8.83 -12.23
CA ALA A 92 17.48 9.02 -12.37
C ALA A 92 17.86 9.78 -13.65
N GLY A 93 17.11 9.56 -14.74
CA GLY A 93 17.31 10.24 -16.02
C GLY A 93 16.67 11.62 -16.13
N GLY A 94 15.94 12.10 -15.11
CA GLY A 94 15.21 13.37 -15.16
C GLY A 94 14.06 13.39 -16.18
N THR A 95 13.52 12.23 -16.53
CA THR A 95 12.43 12.05 -17.51
C THR A 95 11.13 11.53 -16.88
N LEU A 96 11.08 11.52 -15.53
CA LEU A 96 9.88 11.11 -14.80
C LEU A 96 8.71 12.03 -15.16
N PRO A 97 7.52 11.50 -15.48
CA PRO A 97 6.32 12.29 -15.73
C PRO A 97 5.96 13.23 -14.59
N ASP A 98 5.16 14.26 -14.89
CA ASP A 98 4.74 15.28 -13.92
C ASP A 98 3.85 14.71 -12.83
N VAL A 99 3.00 13.73 -13.18
CA VAL A 99 2.05 13.06 -12.30
C VAL A 99 2.15 11.57 -12.51
N VAL A 100 2.30 10.79 -11.44
CA VAL A 100 2.60 9.35 -11.50
C VAL A 100 1.71 8.57 -10.54
N ASN A 101 1.08 7.50 -11.02
CA ASN A 101 0.40 6.53 -10.18
C ASN A 101 1.43 5.64 -9.48
N VAL A 102 1.34 5.53 -8.16
CA VAL A 102 2.33 4.87 -7.31
C VAL A 102 1.68 4.13 -6.14
N SER A 103 2.33 3.08 -5.67
CA SER A 103 2.14 2.52 -4.32
C SER A 103 3.10 3.18 -3.32
N PRO A 104 2.86 3.07 -2.01
CA PRO A 104 3.73 3.71 -1.00
C PRO A 104 5.20 3.30 -1.09
N ASP A 105 5.50 2.04 -1.41
CA ASP A 105 6.86 1.53 -1.60
C ASP A 105 7.59 2.16 -2.79
N LEU A 106 6.86 2.48 -3.87
CA LEU A 106 7.43 3.19 -5.02
C LEU A 106 7.70 4.68 -4.72
N VAL A 107 6.91 5.29 -3.84
CA VAL A 107 7.11 6.69 -3.44
C VAL A 107 8.34 6.85 -2.55
N ALA A 108 8.64 5.87 -1.69
CA ALA A 108 9.66 6.01 -0.66
C ALA A 108 11.06 6.40 -1.19
N PRO A 109 11.64 5.72 -2.19
CA PRO A 109 12.93 6.12 -2.74
C PRO A 109 12.88 7.49 -3.43
N LEU A 110 11.76 7.83 -4.08
CA LEU A 110 11.58 9.11 -4.77
C LEU A 110 11.47 10.27 -3.76
N ALA A 111 10.80 10.07 -2.64
CA ALA A 111 10.70 11.05 -1.57
C ALA A 111 12.07 11.30 -0.91
N LYS A 112 12.82 10.24 -0.59
CA LYS A 112 14.19 10.36 -0.06
C LYS A 112 15.14 11.09 -1.01
N ALA A 113 14.96 10.90 -2.31
CA ALA A 113 15.73 11.59 -3.36
C ALA A 113 15.24 13.03 -3.65
N GLY A 114 14.18 13.51 -2.98
CA GLY A 114 13.61 14.84 -3.24
C GLY A 114 12.89 14.97 -4.58
N ILE A 115 12.50 13.85 -5.20
CA ILE A 115 11.80 13.79 -6.49
C ILE A 115 10.28 13.82 -6.30
N ALA A 116 9.77 13.23 -5.23
CA ALA A 116 8.35 13.34 -4.87
C ALA A 116 8.06 14.67 -4.16
N LEU A 117 6.99 15.34 -4.56
CA LEU A 117 6.58 16.62 -3.97
C LEU A 117 5.98 16.40 -2.58
N ASP A 118 6.43 17.17 -1.59
CA ASP A 118 5.85 17.21 -0.25
C ASP A 118 4.50 17.95 -0.28
N LEU A 119 3.41 17.21 -0.17
CA LEU A 119 2.05 17.73 -0.24
C LEU A 119 1.61 18.45 1.04
N ASP A 120 2.21 18.14 2.19
CA ASP A 120 1.92 18.85 3.44
C ASP A 120 2.42 20.31 3.35
N LYS A 121 3.42 20.59 2.50
CA LYS A 121 3.90 21.95 2.19
C LYS A 121 3.24 22.54 0.95
N ALA A 122 3.14 21.78 -0.13
CA ALA A 122 2.68 22.29 -1.43
C ALA A 122 1.15 22.42 -1.53
N ALA A 123 0.40 21.59 -0.81
CA ALA A 123 -1.04 21.48 -0.96
C ALA A 123 -1.78 21.15 0.38
N PRO A 124 -1.43 21.82 1.51
CA PRO A 124 -1.93 21.45 2.85
C PRO A 124 -3.45 21.52 2.97
N LYS A 125 -4.09 22.36 2.17
CA LYS A 125 -5.56 22.55 2.17
C LYS A 125 -6.34 21.29 1.81
N TYR A 126 -5.74 20.34 1.09
CA TYR A 126 -6.43 19.12 0.66
C TYR A 126 -6.35 17.97 1.67
N ARG A 127 -5.48 18.07 2.68
CA ARG A 127 -5.27 16.99 3.66
C ARG A 127 -6.57 16.51 4.33
N SER A 128 -7.46 17.44 4.70
CA SER A 128 -8.72 17.11 5.38
C SER A 128 -9.78 16.45 4.48
N GLU A 129 -9.54 16.40 3.17
CA GLU A 129 -10.44 15.75 2.22
C GLU A 129 -10.27 14.23 2.21
N TYR A 130 -9.19 13.71 2.81
CA TYR A 130 -8.85 12.29 2.80
C TYR A 130 -8.96 11.65 4.19
N LEU A 131 -9.19 10.35 4.22
CA LEU A 131 -9.13 9.56 5.45
C LEU A 131 -7.73 9.69 6.08
N PRO A 132 -7.64 9.93 7.40
CA PRO A 132 -6.34 10.13 8.06
C PRO A 132 -5.36 8.97 7.85
N GLY A 133 -5.86 7.73 7.89
CA GLY A 133 -5.05 6.55 7.64
C GLY A 133 -4.50 6.48 6.21
N ALA A 134 -5.32 6.86 5.22
CA ALA A 134 -4.91 6.88 3.81
C ALA A 134 -3.84 7.97 3.57
N TRP A 135 -4.02 9.17 4.10
CA TRP A 135 -3.03 10.25 4.02
C TRP A 135 -1.70 9.85 4.65
N LYS A 136 -1.76 9.24 5.85
CA LYS A 136 -0.57 8.77 6.58
C LYS A 136 0.19 7.67 5.83
N SER A 137 -0.47 6.86 5.01
CA SER A 137 0.17 5.77 4.27
C SER A 137 1.22 6.24 3.25
N HIS A 138 1.20 7.52 2.87
CA HIS A 138 2.20 8.12 1.98
C HIS A 138 3.23 8.99 2.72
N GLN A 139 3.30 8.89 4.04
CA GLN A 139 4.40 9.43 4.85
C GLN A 139 5.54 8.43 4.87
N ILE A 140 6.75 8.90 4.68
CA ILE A 140 7.92 8.04 4.58
C ILE A 140 8.73 8.14 5.87
N PRO A 141 9.03 7.03 6.55
CA PRO A 141 9.86 7.04 7.75
C PRO A 141 11.20 7.75 7.51
N GLY A 142 11.59 8.60 8.46
CA GLY A 142 12.81 9.40 8.37
C GLY A 142 12.72 10.64 7.46
N THR A 143 11.54 10.93 6.89
CA THR A 143 11.27 12.18 6.17
C THR A 143 10.06 12.90 6.77
N GLU A 144 9.98 14.21 6.61
CA GLU A 144 8.78 14.97 6.93
C GLU A 144 7.93 15.13 5.67
N GLY A 145 6.60 15.05 5.81
CA GLY A 145 5.65 15.31 4.75
C GLY A 145 4.93 14.05 4.23
N THR A 146 3.97 14.30 3.33
CA THR A 146 3.18 13.29 2.62
C THR A 146 3.42 13.44 1.12
N PHE A 147 3.73 12.36 0.42
CA PHE A 147 4.34 12.41 -0.90
C PHE A 147 3.47 11.90 -2.06
N ALA A 148 2.23 11.53 -1.79
CA ALA A 148 1.22 11.27 -2.83
C ALA A 148 -0.18 11.58 -2.30
N PHE A 149 -1.07 12.02 -3.18
CA PHE A 149 -2.50 12.06 -2.90
C PHE A 149 -3.04 10.63 -2.81
N PRO A 150 -3.69 10.22 -1.72
CA PRO A 150 -4.34 8.92 -1.67
C PRO A 150 -5.40 8.81 -2.76
N TRP A 151 -5.36 7.74 -3.54
CA TRP A 151 -6.29 7.60 -4.66
C TRP A 151 -7.40 6.63 -4.33
N TYR A 152 -7.08 5.34 -4.23
CA TYR A 152 -8.07 4.35 -3.84
C TYR A 152 -7.51 3.37 -2.81
N LEU A 153 -8.43 2.76 -2.10
CA LEU A 153 -8.15 1.78 -1.07
C LEU A 153 -8.61 0.40 -1.53
N ASN A 154 -7.94 -0.62 -1.01
CA ASN A 154 -8.36 -1.99 -1.13
C ASN A 154 -8.27 -2.68 0.23
N THR A 155 -9.29 -3.48 0.54
CA THR A 155 -9.35 -4.35 1.70
C THR A 155 -10.34 -5.47 1.42
N GLY A 156 -10.35 -6.51 2.23
CA GLY A 156 -11.34 -7.57 2.15
C GLY A 156 -11.73 -8.04 3.55
N PRO A 157 -12.95 -8.51 3.73
CA PRO A 157 -13.37 -9.16 4.96
C PRO A 157 -12.73 -10.55 5.11
N MET A 158 -12.97 -11.16 6.25
CA MET A 158 -12.69 -12.56 6.48
C MET A 158 -13.96 -13.39 6.23
N PHE A 159 -13.85 -14.44 5.44
CA PHE A 159 -14.88 -15.48 5.32
C PHE A 159 -14.63 -16.59 6.34
N TYR A 160 -15.71 -17.16 6.86
CA TYR A 160 -15.65 -18.29 7.74
C TYR A 160 -16.74 -19.32 7.43
N ASN A 161 -16.48 -20.59 7.74
CA ASN A 161 -17.44 -21.68 7.51
C ASN A 161 -18.26 -21.94 8.78
N LYS A 162 -19.53 -21.51 8.76
CA LYS A 162 -20.48 -21.66 9.88
C LYS A 162 -20.71 -23.12 10.28
N ARG A 163 -20.62 -24.07 9.33
CA ARG A 163 -20.79 -25.50 9.63
C ARG A 163 -19.61 -26.02 10.43
N LEU A 164 -18.38 -25.71 9.99
CA LEU A 164 -17.17 -26.15 10.68
C LEU A 164 -17.08 -25.58 12.11
N LEU A 165 -17.46 -24.30 12.31
CA LEU A 165 -17.51 -23.73 13.65
C LEU A 165 -18.50 -24.48 14.54
N ARG A 166 -19.73 -24.76 14.06
CA ARG A 166 -20.73 -25.54 14.83
C ARG A 166 -20.22 -26.94 15.17
N GLU A 167 -19.59 -27.63 14.23
CA GLU A 167 -19.03 -28.97 14.45
C GLU A 167 -17.90 -28.96 15.49
N ALA A 168 -17.19 -27.85 15.63
CA ALA A 168 -16.21 -27.63 16.68
C ALA A 168 -16.81 -27.20 18.04
N GLY A 169 -18.15 -26.99 18.10
CA GLY A 169 -18.83 -26.50 19.30
C GLY A 169 -18.70 -24.99 19.52
N LEU A 170 -18.38 -24.24 18.45
CA LEU A 170 -18.28 -22.79 18.44
C LEU A 170 -19.57 -22.15 17.94
N ASP A 171 -19.87 -20.93 18.41
CA ASP A 171 -21.05 -20.20 17.92
C ASP A 171 -20.76 -19.52 16.56
N PRO A 172 -21.42 -19.91 15.48
CA PRO A 172 -21.21 -19.28 14.18
C PRO A 172 -21.80 -17.88 14.06
N LYS A 173 -22.50 -17.38 15.09
CA LYS A 173 -22.97 -15.98 15.14
C LYS A 173 -21.92 -15.05 15.77
N ASP A 174 -20.94 -15.63 16.46
CA ASP A 174 -19.84 -14.95 17.10
C ASP A 174 -18.50 -15.55 16.60
N PRO A 175 -18.14 -15.33 15.32
CA PRO A 175 -16.91 -15.88 14.76
C PRO A 175 -15.68 -15.18 15.34
N PRO A 176 -14.52 -15.85 15.38
CA PRO A 176 -13.28 -15.26 15.86
C PRO A 176 -12.97 -13.94 15.12
N SER A 177 -12.76 -12.87 15.87
CA SER A 177 -12.48 -11.51 15.39
C SER A 177 -11.12 -10.98 15.84
N THR A 178 -10.58 -11.54 16.91
CA THR A 178 -9.22 -11.28 17.42
C THR A 178 -8.30 -12.47 17.20
N TYR A 179 -6.99 -12.25 17.25
CA TYR A 179 -6.02 -13.34 17.13
C TYR A 179 -6.13 -14.34 18.28
N ASP A 180 -6.38 -13.88 19.51
CA ASP A 180 -6.52 -14.77 20.66
C ASP A 180 -7.72 -15.72 20.51
N GLU A 181 -8.83 -15.22 19.95
CA GLU A 181 -9.99 -16.04 19.59
C GLU A 181 -9.63 -17.01 18.43
N VAL A 182 -8.93 -16.56 17.39
CA VAL A 182 -8.48 -17.44 16.30
C VAL A 182 -7.59 -18.57 16.83
N PHE A 183 -6.69 -18.29 17.79
CA PHE A 183 -5.82 -19.30 18.36
C PHE A 183 -6.61 -20.29 19.22
N SER A 184 -7.41 -19.79 20.16
CA SER A 184 -8.19 -20.67 21.07
C SER A 184 -9.21 -21.52 20.32
N ASP A 185 -9.94 -20.94 19.37
CA ASP A 185 -10.96 -21.63 18.60
C ASP A 185 -10.33 -22.54 17.54
N GLY A 186 -9.17 -22.14 17.01
CA GLY A 186 -8.39 -22.97 16.11
C GLY A 186 -7.94 -24.28 16.74
N LEU A 187 -7.46 -24.25 17.97
CA LEU A 187 -7.09 -25.46 18.72
C LEU A 187 -8.31 -26.37 18.97
N LYS A 188 -9.47 -25.79 19.35
CA LYS A 188 -10.72 -26.54 19.49
C LYS A 188 -11.16 -27.20 18.19
N LEU A 189 -11.08 -26.44 17.07
CA LEU A 189 -11.43 -26.94 15.73
C LEU A 189 -10.54 -28.12 15.33
N ALA A 190 -9.23 -27.99 15.53
CA ALA A 190 -8.27 -29.07 15.22
C ALA A 190 -8.51 -30.29 16.10
N GLU A 191 -8.76 -30.16 17.40
CA GLU A 191 -9.09 -31.23 18.32
C GLU A 191 -10.36 -31.97 17.85
N LYS A 192 -11.47 -31.25 17.62
CA LYS A 192 -12.75 -31.85 17.22
C LYS A 192 -12.68 -32.50 15.85
N SER A 193 -11.97 -31.94 14.91
CA SER A 193 -11.78 -32.49 13.56
C SER A 193 -10.69 -33.57 13.52
N LYS A 194 -9.97 -33.82 14.61
CA LYS A 194 -8.79 -34.70 14.68
C LYS A 194 -7.70 -34.27 13.67
N GLY A 195 -7.48 -32.96 13.55
CA GLY A 195 -6.51 -32.37 12.65
C GLY A 195 -6.87 -32.48 11.16
N LYS A 196 -8.14 -32.74 10.82
CA LYS A 196 -8.59 -32.76 9.41
C LYS A 196 -8.96 -31.39 8.86
N VAL A 197 -9.33 -30.48 9.73
CA VAL A 197 -9.70 -29.10 9.39
C VAL A 197 -8.77 -28.17 10.14
N ALA A 198 -8.09 -27.31 9.39
CA ALA A 198 -7.29 -26.22 9.94
C ALA A 198 -8.12 -24.92 10.06
N THR A 199 -7.67 -23.98 10.85
CA THR A 199 -8.31 -22.67 10.97
C THR A 199 -7.92 -21.77 9.83
N LEU A 200 -6.61 -21.69 9.54
CA LEU A 200 -6.00 -20.83 8.53
C LEU A 200 -5.12 -21.64 7.58
N ALA A 201 -4.99 -21.15 6.35
CA ALA A 201 -4.13 -21.76 5.33
C ALA A 201 -2.74 -21.15 5.25
N ASN A 202 -2.50 -19.98 5.86
CA ASN A 202 -1.29 -19.21 5.65
C ASN A 202 -0.52 -18.98 6.95
N VAL A 203 0.80 -18.86 6.84
CA VAL A 203 1.67 -18.30 7.89
C VAL A 203 1.41 -16.80 8.05
N PRO A 204 1.77 -16.19 9.22
CA PRO A 204 1.59 -14.76 9.40
C PRO A 204 2.48 -13.95 8.45
N THR A 205 1.94 -12.80 8.01
CA THR A 205 2.64 -11.78 7.23
C THR A 205 3.01 -10.60 8.11
N ILE A 206 3.77 -9.64 7.60
CA ILE A 206 4.13 -8.44 8.36
C ILE A 206 2.89 -7.66 8.85
N GLU A 207 1.81 -7.70 8.10
CA GLU A 207 0.54 -7.06 8.46
C GLU A 207 -0.12 -7.76 9.66
N ASP A 208 0.06 -9.08 9.81
CA ASP A 208 -0.44 -9.83 10.96
C ASP A 208 0.26 -9.41 12.24
N PHE A 209 1.58 -9.19 12.21
CA PHE A 209 2.32 -8.65 13.34
C PHE A 209 1.76 -7.29 13.77
N GLY A 210 1.49 -6.40 12.81
CA GLY A 210 0.88 -5.09 13.10
C GLY A 210 -0.54 -5.18 13.65
N ARG A 211 -1.40 -6.03 13.06
CA ARG A 211 -2.78 -6.25 13.52
C ARG A 211 -2.85 -6.94 14.88
N TYR A 212 -1.84 -7.72 15.24
CA TYR A 212 -1.70 -8.29 16.58
C TYR A 212 -1.27 -7.26 17.63
N GLY A 213 -0.67 -6.14 17.18
CA GLY A 213 -0.21 -5.05 18.03
C GLY A 213 1.30 -4.99 18.24
N GLY A 214 2.05 -5.76 17.45
CA GLY A 214 3.52 -5.69 17.40
C GLY A 214 4.02 -4.40 16.75
N GLN A 215 5.20 -3.97 17.16
CA GLN A 215 5.89 -2.82 16.61
C GLN A 215 6.62 -3.22 15.32
N LEU A 216 6.23 -2.65 14.18
CA LEU A 216 6.80 -3.06 12.89
C LEU A 216 8.15 -2.42 12.60
N MET A 217 8.34 -1.16 13.00
CA MET A 217 9.59 -0.41 12.86
C MET A 217 9.95 0.28 14.18
N ASN A 218 11.22 0.61 14.36
CA ASN A 218 11.65 1.46 15.46
C ASN A 218 11.05 2.88 15.35
N LYS A 219 11.12 3.66 16.41
CA LYS A 219 10.51 5.00 16.47
C LYS A 219 11.07 5.96 15.43
N GLU A 220 12.33 5.79 15.07
CA GLU A 220 13.07 6.58 14.11
C GLU A 220 12.74 6.19 12.65
N GLY A 221 12.07 5.04 12.44
CA GLY A 221 11.76 4.52 11.11
C GLY A 221 13.00 4.03 10.33
N THR A 222 14.10 3.76 11.01
CA THR A 222 15.40 3.39 10.43
C THR A 222 15.73 1.91 10.50
N GLY A 223 14.89 1.12 11.16
CA GLY A 223 15.04 -0.33 11.30
C GLY A 223 13.74 -1.00 11.67
N PHE A 224 13.67 -2.29 11.48
CA PHE A 224 12.51 -3.10 11.83
C PHE A 224 12.52 -3.49 13.32
N ALA A 225 11.34 -3.74 13.89
CA ALA A 225 11.18 -4.03 15.32
C ALA A 225 10.10 -5.11 15.59
N PHE A 226 9.70 -5.89 14.58
CA PHE A 226 8.65 -6.90 14.70
C PHE A 226 9.10 -8.16 15.50
N ASN A 227 10.32 -8.17 16.04
CA ASN A 227 10.81 -9.12 17.03
C ASN A 227 10.56 -8.68 18.49
N ASP A 228 9.61 -7.77 18.71
CA ASP A 228 9.17 -7.37 20.04
C ASP A 228 8.38 -8.49 20.74
N ALA A 229 8.02 -8.28 22.01
CA ALA A 229 7.30 -9.28 22.79
C ALA A 229 5.99 -9.74 22.11
N LYS A 230 5.26 -8.81 21.43
CA LYS A 230 4.04 -9.15 20.70
C LYS A 230 4.31 -9.94 19.44
N GLY A 231 5.38 -9.64 18.72
CA GLY A 231 5.78 -10.42 17.55
C GLY A 231 6.17 -11.84 17.92
N ILE A 232 6.95 -12.01 19.01
CA ILE A 232 7.35 -13.35 19.53
C ILE A 232 6.12 -14.13 19.98
N GLU A 233 5.19 -13.50 20.69
CA GLU A 233 3.92 -14.09 21.14
C GLU A 233 3.09 -14.58 19.93
N LEU A 234 2.89 -13.74 18.92
CA LEU A 234 2.17 -14.10 17.70
C LEU A 234 2.78 -15.35 17.03
N LEU A 235 4.09 -15.35 16.81
CA LEU A 235 4.75 -16.47 16.14
C LEU A 235 4.73 -17.74 17.00
N THR A 236 4.77 -17.62 18.32
CA THR A 236 4.63 -18.73 19.26
C THR A 236 3.25 -19.40 19.11
N HIS A 237 2.17 -18.61 19.07
CA HIS A 237 0.82 -19.13 18.86
C HIS A 237 0.64 -19.75 17.47
N TYR A 238 1.23 -19.16 16.42
CA TYR A 238 1.23 -19.81 15.10
C TYR A 238 1.96 -21.15 15.10
N LYS A 239 3.03 -21.28 15.89
CA LYS A 239 3.70 -22.55 16.07
C LYS A 239 2.82 -23.57 16.80
N GLU A 240 2.09 -23.16 17.84
CA GLU A 240 1.12 -23.99 18.53
C GLU A 240 0.02 -24.49 17.59
N LEU A 241 -0.54 -23.60 16.75
CA LEU A 241 -1.51 -23.98 15.71
C LEU A 241 -0.92 -24.99 14.71
N TYR A 242 0.33 -24.79 14.31
CA TYR A 242 1.01 -25.68 13.36
C TYR A 242 1.23 -27.08 13.97
N ASP A 243 1.73 -27.15 15.19
CA ASP A 243 1.97 -28.40 15.93
C ASP A 243 0.66 -29.17 16.20
N ALA A 244 -0.42 -28.44 16.49
CA ALA A 244 -1.76 -29.01 16.70
C ALA A 244 -2.52 -29.36 15.40
N LYS A 245 -1.94 -29.09 14.22
CA LYS A 245 -2.61 -29.19 12.90
C LYS A 245 -3.82 -28.27 12.75
N ALA A 246 -3.85 -27.17 13.51
CA ALA A 246 -4.81 -26.09 13.39
C ALA A 246 -4.42 -25.06 12.33
N LEU A 247 -3.17 -25.10 11.84
CA LEU A 247 -2.69 -24.44 10.65
C LEU A 247 -2.52 -25.46 9.53
N ASP A 248 -2.87 -25.12 8.29
CA ASP A 248 -2.77 -26.04 7.15
C ASP A 248 -1.32 -26.55 6.98
N ALA A 249 -1.15 -27.81 6.70
CA ALA A 249 0.17 -28.44 6.56
C ALA A 249 1.02 -27.83 5.43
N GLN A 250 0.37 -27.20 4.43
CA GLN A 250 1.03 -26.51 3.32
C GLN A 250 1.15 -25.01 3.54
N ALA A 251 0.84 -24.48 4.74
CA ALA A 251 0.87 -23.06 5.05
C ALA A 251 2.22 -22.40 4.73
N LEU A 252 3.32 -23.13 4.82
CA LEU A 252 4.67 -22.65 4.52
C LEU A 252 4.88 -22.25 3.03
N THR A 253 4.10 -22.85 2.13
CA THR A 253 4.18 -22.65 0.67
C THR A 253 2.86 -22.11 0.09
N ALA A 254 1.92 -21.73 0.94
CA ALA A 254 0.60 -21.28 0.51
C ALA A 254 0.68 -19.99 -0.32
N THR A 255 -0.19 -19.93 -1.34
CA THR A 255 -0.49 -18.71 -2.10
C THR A 255 -1.96 -18.32 -1.86
N PRO A 256 -2.39 -17.09 -2.20
CA PRO A 256 -3.80 -16.71 -2.10
C PRO A 256 -4.73 -17.69 -2.83
N GLU A 257 -4.35 -18.17 -4.01
CA GLU A 257 -5.13 -19.10 -4.82
C GLU A 257 -5.24 -20.46 -4.13
N SER A 258 -4.13 -20.99 -3.59
CA SER A 258 -4.13 -22.26 -2.87
C SER A 258 -4.96 -22.18 -1.58
N SER A 259 -4.92 -21.04 -0.88
CA SER A 259 -5.70 -20.80 0.33
C SER A 259 -7.20 -20.76 0.03
N GLY A 260 -7.62 -20.07 -1.03
CA GLY A 260 -8.99 -20.07 -1.50
C GLY A 260 -9.49 -21.48 -1.87
N HIS A 261 -8.64 -22.30 -2.49
CA HIS A 261 -8.98 -23.70 -2.79
C HIS A 261 -9.15 -24.54 -1.52
N LYS A 262 -8.32 -24.34 -0.49
CA LYS A 262 -8.46 -25.01 0.81
C LYS A 262 -9.78 -24.65 1.51
N PHE A 263 -10.21 -23.40 1.41
CA PHE A 263 -11.51 -22.98 1.91
C PHE A 263 -12.65 -23.59 1.08
N LEU A 264 -12.53 -23.61 -0.24
CA LEU A 264 -13.49 -24.23 -1.16
C LEU A 264 -13.71 -25.72 -0.85
N THR A 265 -12.66 -26.44 -0.50
CA THR A 265 -12.70 -27.88 -0.15
C THR A 265 -13.00 -28.12 1.32
N GLU A 266 -13.31 -27.06 2.08
CA GLU A 266 -13.62 -27.10 3.51
C GLU A 266 -12.51 -27.71 4.39
N SER A 267 -11.26 -27.68 3.93
CA SER A 267 -10.09 -28.09 4.71
C SER A 267 -9.53 -26.99 5.61
N VAL A 268 -9.97 -25.73 5.41
CA VAL A 268 -9.76 -24.62 6.34
C VAL A 268 -11.07 -23.92 6.67
N ALA A 269 -11.18 -23.40 7.90
CA ALA A 269 -12.40 -22.80 8.41
C ALA A 269 -12.52 -21.30 8.12
N MET A 270 -11.41 -20.59 7.94
CA MET A 270 -11.37 -19.15 7.70
C MET A 270 -10.44 -18.80 6.54
N ASN A 271 -10.82 -17.82 5.72
CA ASN A 271 -10.04 -17.35 4.57
C ASN A 271 -10.36 -15.88 4.28
N PRO A 272 -9.35 -15.02 4.05
CA PRO A 272 -9.60 -13.69 3.47
C PRO A 272 -10.32 -13.83 2.13
N GLY A 273 -11.25 -12.91 1.83
CA GLY A 273 -12.02 -13.05 0.60
C GLY A 273 -12.54 -11.75 0.00
N SER A 274 -13.01 -11.88 -1.22
CA SER A 274 -13.60 -10.82 -2.03
C SER A 274 -14.98 -11.22 -2.55
N ALA A 275 -15.71 -10.25 -3.12
CA ALA A 275 -16.99 -10.54 -3.78
C ALA A 275 -16.85 -11.55 -4.94
N LEU A 276 -15.72 -11.51 -5.65
CA LEU A 276 -15.42 -12.48 -6.72
C LEU A 276 -15.28 -13.90 -6.16
N ASP A 277 -14.58 -14.06 -5.03
CA ASP A 277 -14.42 -15.36 -4.38
C ASP A 277 -15.77 -15.90 -3.95
N LEU A 278 -16.63 -15.07 -3.34
CA LEU A 278 -17.97 -15.46 -2.92
C LEU A 278 -18.85 -15.90 -4.09
N ALA A 279 -18.77 -15.17 -5.22
CA ALA A 279 -19.46 -15.55 -6.45
C ALA A 279 -18.93 -16.87 -7.04
N ASN A 280 -17.63 -17.11 -6.95
CA ASN A 280 -17.02 -18.38 -7.36
C ASN A 280 -17.45 -19.54 -6.47
N PHE A 281 -17.46 -19.36 -5.15
CA PHE A 281 -17.93 -20.37 -4.20
C PHE A 281 -19.39 -20.73 -4.42
N ARG A 282 -20.25 -19.75 -4.73
CA ARG A 282 -21.65 -19.99 -5.08
C ARG A 282 -21.80 -20.94 -6.27
N LYS A 283 -20.95 -20.78 -7.30
CA LYS A 283 -20.96 -21.61 -8.51
C LYS A 283 -20.34 -22.99 -8.31
N GLN A 284 -19.21 -23.07 -7.61
CA GLN A 284 -18.39 -24.27 -7.52
C GLN A 284 -18.73 -25.15 -6.32
N ALA A 285 -19.18 -24.55 -5.20
CA ALA A 285 -19.50 -25.25 -3.95
C ALA A 285 -20.77 -24.69 -3.28
N PRO A 286 -21.97 -24.94 -3.85
CA PRO A 286 -23.23 -24.40 -3.32
C PRO A 286 -23.50 -24.78 -1.86
N SER A 287 -23.04 -25.93 -1.40
CA SER A 287 -23.19 -26.40 -0.02
C SER A 287 -22.32 -25.57 0.95
N LEU A 288 -21.07 -25.31 0.59
CA LEU A 288 -20.20 -24.40 1.33
C LEU A 288 -20.80 -22.99 1.33
N TYR A 289 -21.22 -22.46 0.16
CA TYR A 289 -21.73 -21.13 0.02
C TYR A 289 -22.86 -20.80 1.02
N LYS A 290 -23.79 -21.72 1.26
CA LYS A 290 -24.87 -21.56 2.26
C LYS A 290 -24.36 -21.44 3.69
N ASN A 291 -23.14 -21.92 3.95
CA ASN A 291 -22.50 -21.90 5.24
C ASN A 291 -21.43 -20.82 5.38
N ILE A 292 -21.19 -19.97 4.37
CA ILE A 292 -20.25 -18.88 4.49
C ILE A 292 -20.83 -17.76 5.38
N GLY A 293 -20.05 -17.36 6.36
CA GLY A 293 -20.22 -16.11 7.09
C GLY A 293 -19.17 -15.08 6.63
N ILE A 294 -19.49 -13.82 6.84
CA ILE A 294 -18.61 -12.68 6.56
C ILE A 294 -18.38 -11.96 7.88
N THR A 295 -17.14 -11.69 8.22
CA THR A 295 -16.74 -10.91 9.40
C THR A 295 -15.63 -9.94 9.03
N ASP A 296 -15.33 -8.99 9.91
CA ASP A 296 -14.19 -8.08 9.74
C ASP A 296 -12.87 -8.88 9.71
N GLN A 297 -11.79 -8.24 9.26
CA GLN A 297 -10.46 -8.84 9.37
C GLN A 297 -10.12 -9.11 10.82
N VAL A 298 -9.48 -10.25 11.08
CA VAL A 298 -8.95 -10.59 12.40
C VAL A 298 -7.93 -9.52 12.84
N SER A 299 -8.16 -8.93 14.01
CA SER A 299 -7.29 -7.87 14.54
C SER A 299 -7.43 -7.71 16.04
N SER A 300 -6.33 -7.83 16.78
CA SER A 300 -6.29 -7.54 18.23
C SER A 300 -6.17 -6.03 18.53
N THR A 301 -5.87 -5.21 17.51
CA THR A 301 -5.86 -3.74 17.64
C THR A 301 -7.22 -3.10 17.36
N GLY A 302 -8.21 -3.86 16.89
CA GLY A 302 -9.50 -3.34 16.44
C GLY A 302 -9.43 -2.57 15.12
N LYS A 303 -8.29 -2.60 14.40
CA LYS A 303 -8.10 -1.91 13.12
C LYS A 303 -7.80 -2.90 12.01
N ALA A 304 -8.52 -2.80 10.90
CA ALA A 304 -8.26 -3.58 9.71
C ALA A 304 -6.99 -3.08 8.99
N ASN A 305 -6.38 -3.96 8.21
CA ASN A 305 -5.37 -3.55 7.24
C ASN A 305 -6.03 -3.00 5.98
N MET A 306 -5.45 -1.96 5.40
CA MET A 306 -5.79 -1.47 4.07
C MET A 306 -4.56 -1.36 3.19
N TYR A 307 -4.75 -1.55 1.90
CA TYR A 307 -3.78 -1.18 0.88
C TYR A 307 -4.22 0.11 0.23
N VAL A 308 -3.28 1.01 -0.06
CA VAL A 308 -3.56 2.31 -0.64
C VAL A 308 -2.72 2.52 -1.90
N MET A 309 -3.35 3.05 -2.92
CA MET A 309 -2.67 3.57 -4.10
C MET A 309 -2.69 5.08 -4.08
N GLY A 310 -1.70 5.70 -4.70
CA GLY A 310 -1.56 7.15 -4.69
C GLY A 310 -1.24 7.74 -6.05
N ILE A 311 -1.43 9.05 -6.14
CA ILE A 311 -1.00 9.87 -7.26
C ILE A 311 0.05 10.86 -6.76
N MET A 312 1.30 10.60 -7.14
CA MET A 312 2.46 11.41 -6.81
C MET A 312 2.63 12.56 -7.82
N VAL A 313 3.10 13.69 -7.34
CA VAL A 313 3.55 14.82 -8.18
C VAL A 313 5.08 14.86 -8.17
N ASN A 314 5.68 14.96 -9.34
CA ASN A 314 7.12 15.16 -9.49
C ASN A 314 7.52 16.57 -9.02
N ALA A 315 8.37 16.66 -8.00
CA ALA A 315 8.83 17.92 -7.44
C ALA A 315 9.65 18.77 -8.44
N GLN A 316 10.23 18.11 -9.44
CA GLN A 316 11.05 18.74 -10.49
C GLN A 316 10.21 19.26 -11.67
N THR A 317 8.89 19.05 -11.66
CA THR A 317 8.01 19.57 -12.72
C THR A 317 8.08 21.08 -12.84
N LYS A 318 8.11 21.57 -14.06
CA LYS A 318 8.03 23.01 -14.37
C LYS A 318 6.57 23.53 -14.37
N ARG A 319 5.58 22.63 -14.19
CA ARG A 319 4.14 22.89 -14.23
C ARG A 319 3.48 22.52 -12.90
N LYS A 320 4.13 22.83 -11.80
CA LYS A 320 3.72 22.41 -10.44
C LYS A 320 2.24 22.74 -10.13
N PRO A 321 1.71 23.95 -10.39
CA PRO A 321 0.30 24.24 -10.14
C PRO A 321 -0.65 23.33 -10.94
N ALA A 322 -0.36 23.10 -12.22
CA ALA A 322 -1.18 22.22 -13.08
C ALA A 322 -1.08 20.74 -12.64
N ALA A 323 0.12 20.27 -12.31
CA ALA A 323 0.35 18.90 -11.86
C ALA A 323 -0.36 18.61 -10.53
N VAL A 324 -0.28 19.51 -9.56
CA VAL A 324 -0.99 19.39 -8.27
C VAL A 324 -2.49 19.48 -8.46
N ALA A 325 -2.98 20.42 -9.28
CA ALA A 325 -4.41 20.53 -9.56
C ALA A 325 -4.96 19.28 -10.24
N PHE A 326 -4.22 18.68 -11.19
CA PHE A 326 -4.63 17.44 -11.86
C PHE A 326 -4.59 16.23 -10.92
N ALA A 327 -3.51 16.07 -10.15
CA ALA A 327 -3.39 14.99 -9.18
C ALA A 327 -4.52 15.01 -8.15
N HIS A 328 -4.84 16.18 -7.60
CA HIS A 328 -5.98 16.37 -6.71
C HIS A 328 -7.31 16.08 -7.43
N TYR A 329 -7.51 16.58 -8.64
CA TYR A 329 -8.73 16.35 -9.43
C TYR A 329 -8.99 14.87 -9.68
N MET A 330 -7.93 14.10 -9.98
CA MET A 330 -7.99 12.64 -10.14
C MET A 330 -8.38 11.92 -8.86
N THR A 331 -8.07 12.49 -7.71
CA THR A 331 -8.22 11.88 -6.40
C THR A 331 -9.29 12.55 -5.53
N ASP A 332 -10.09 13.45 -6.08
CA ASP A 332 -11.23 14.06 -5.39
C ASP A 332 -12.37 13.05 -5.15
N ALA A 333 -13.30 13.39 -4.26
CA ALA A 333 -14.40 12.51 -3.88
C ALA A 333 -15.25 12.09 -5.08
N THR A 334 -15.51 13.00 -6.02
CA THR A 334 -16.36 12.72 -7.19
C THR A 334 -15.71 11.69 -8.10
N ARG A 335 -14.43 11.86 -8.43
CA ARG A 335 -13.72 10.96 -9.34
C ARG A 335 -13.45 9.60 -8.70
N GLN A 336 -13.14 9.57 -7.42
CA GLN A 336 -12.98 8.30 -6.70
C GLN A 336 -14.30 7.53 -6.60
N MET A 337 -15.42 8.18 -6.34
CA MET A 337 -16.74 7.55 -6.34
C MET A 337 -17.13 7.01 -7.71
N GLU A 338 -16.91 7.77 -8.78
CA GLU A 338 -17.14 7.31 -10.15
C GLU A 338 -16.31 6.08 -10.50
N PHE A 339 -15.03 6.05 -10.09
CA PHE A 339 -14.13 4.93 -10.35
C PHE A 339 -14.50 3.71 -9.50
N SER A 340 -14.83 3.89 -8.23
CA SER A 340 -15.27 2.81 -7.33
C SER A 340 -16.54 2.09 -7.81
N LYS A 341 -17.43 2.77 -8.51
CA LYS A 341 -18.62 2.16 -9.13
C LYS A 341 -18.30 1.33 -10.39
N LYS A 342 -17.08 1.44 -10.92
CA LYS A 342 -16.62 0.68 -12.10
C LYS A 342 -15.70 -0.48 -11.72
N VAL A 343 -15.04 -0.38 -10.57
CA VAL A 343 -14.05 -1.35 -10.08
C VAL A 343 -14.30 -1.62 -8.60
N ALA A 344 -14.09 -2.84 -8.15
CA ALA A 344 -14.26 -3.23 -6.74
C ALA A 344 -13.12 -2.68 -5.85
N ILE A 345 -13.04 -1.35 -5.74
CA ILE A 345 -12.12 -0.58 -4.90
C ILE A 345 -12.92 0.41 -4.04
N PHE A 346 -12.24 1.06 -3.11
CA PHE A 346 -12.87 2.00 -2.19
C PHE A 346 -12.22 3.38 -2.28
N PRO A 347 -13.01 4.46 -2.14
CA PRO A 347 -12.46 5.81 -2.10
C PRO A 347 -11.65 6.04 -0.83
N SER A 348 -10.60 6.83 -0.95
CA SER A 348 -9.76 7.27 0.18
C SER A 348 -10.23 8.60 0.78
N THR A 349 -11.26 9.21 0.22
CA THR A 349 -11.78 10.52 0.63
C THR A 349 -12.72 10.41 1.83
N ALA A 350 -12.60 11.39 2.75
CA ALA A 350 -13.44 11.48 3.92
C ALA A 350 -14.93 11.64 3.53
N GLY A 351 -15.81 10.92 4.21
CA GLY A 351 -17.25 10.94 3.94
C GLY A 351 -17.71 10.10 2.75
N SER A 352 -16.83 9.73 1.80
CA SER A 352 -17.24 8.92 0.65
C SER A 352 -17.71 7.51 1.02
N LEU A 353 -17.18 6.95 2.11
CA LEU A 353 -17.61 5.65 2.63
C LEU A 353 -18.96 5.69 3.36
N ASP A 354 -19.58 6.86 3.49
CA ASP A 354 -20.94 7.04 4.03
C ASP A 354 -22.00 7.07 2.91
N ASP A 355 -21.60 7.06 1.63
CA ASP A 355 -22.51 6.97 0.49
C ASP A 355 -23.33 5.66 0.57
N PRO A 356 -24.64 5.68 0.22
CA PRO A 356 -25.49 4.49 0.17
C PRO A 356 -24.88 3.32 -0.59
N TYR A 357 -24.08 3.57 -1.61
CA TYR A 357 -23.34 2.54 -2.34
C TYR A 357 -22.45 1.70 -1.43
N PHE A 358 -21.88 2.25 -0.35
CA PHE A 358 -21.00 1.57 0.60
C PHE A 358 -21.66 1.21 1.92
N THR A 359 -22.91 1.62 2.16
CA THR A 359 -23.60 1.40 3.45
C THR A 359 -24.87 0.55 3.33
N GLU A 360 -25.41 0.39 2.12
CA GLU A 360 -26.64 -0.36 1.90
C GLU A 360 -26.39 -1.69 1.18
N GLU A 361 -27.05 -2.74 1.66
CA GLU A 361 -27.06 -4.06 1.05
C GLU A 361 -28.36 -4.27 0.27
N ASP A 362 -28.26 -4.79 -0.94
CA ASP A 362 -29.41 -5.23 -1.77
C ASP A 362 -29.63 -6.75 -1.72
N GLY A 363 -28.90 -7.45 -0.84
CA GLY A 363 -28.93 -8.90 -0.66
C GLY A 363 -28.01 -9.66 -1.62
N THR A 364 -27.31 -8.97 -2.52
CA THR A 364 -26.29 -9.62 -3.37
C THR A 364 -24.99 -9.86 -2.59
N ASP A 365 -24.19 -10.82 -3.06
CA ASP A 365 -22.88 -11.12 -2.48
C ASP A 365 -21.93 -9.92 -2.60
N GLU A 366 -22.01 -9.21 -3.71
CA GLU A 366 -21.22 -8.04 -3.97
C GLU A 366 -21.46 -6.95 -2.94
N THR A 367 -22.73 -6.61 -2.68
CA THR A 367 -23.07 -5.56 -1.71
C THR A 367 -22.72 -5.96 -0.29
N ARG A 368 -22.92 -7.22 0.09
CA ARG A 368 -22.54 -7.74 1.42
C ARG A 368 -21.05 -7.59 1.70
N VAL A 369 -20.19 -7.99 0.74
CA VAL A 369 -18.72 -7.86 0.86
C VAL A 369 -18.32 -6.39 0.85
N ARG A 370 -18.90 -5.59 -0.05
CA ARG A 370 -18.59 -4.17 -0.18
C ARG A 370 -18.91 -3.39 1.10
N VAL A 371 -20.09 -3.60 1.67
CA VAL A 371 -20.52 -2.92 2.91
C VAL A 371 -19.62 -3.32 4.09
N ALA A 372 -19.33 -4.61 4.25
CA ALA A 372 -18.45 -5.08 5.31
C ALA A 372 -17.03 -4.47 5.18
N ALA A 373 -16.46 -4.47 3.98
CA ALA A 373 -15.15 -3.89 3.73
C ALA A 373 -15.15 -2.36 3.95
N ALA A 374 -16.15 -1.64 3.47
CA ALA A 374 -16.26 -0.19 3.63
C ALA A 374 -16.36 0.22 5.11
N LYS A 375 -17.09 -0.55 5.93
CA LYS A 375 -17.16 -0.34 7.37
C LYS A 375 -15.78 -0.43 8.02
N SER A 376 -15.02 -1.46 7.70
CA SER A 376 -13.67 -1.68 8.25
C SER A 376 -12.69 -0.57 7.83
N LEU A 377 -12.82 -0.02 6.61
CA LEU A 377 -11.93 1.01 6.07
C LEU A 377 -11.99 2.35 6.82
N LYS A 378 -13.11 2.68 7.48
CA LYS A 378 -13.24 3.95 8.22
C LYS A 378 -12.16 4.15 9.29
N THR A 379 -11.68 3.06 9.87
CA THR A 379 -10.65 3.08 10.92
C THR A 379 -9.38 2.33 10.53
N ALA A 380 -9.32 1.79 9.31
CA ALA A 380 -8.21 0.99 8.84
C ALA A 380 -6.89 1.78 8.77
N VAL A 381 -5.80 1.06 8.88
CA VAL A 381 -4.44 1.56 8.71
C VAL A 381 -3.67 0.68 7.74
N ASN A 382 -2.67 1.23 7.09
CA ASN A 382 -1.74 0.43 6.32
C ASN A 382 -0.66 -0.12 7.27
N TYR A 383 -0.70 -1.43 7.51
CA TYR A 383 0.31 -2.10 8.34
C TYR A 383 1.55 -2.53 7.55
N THR A 384 1.55 -2.47 6.22
CA THR A 384 2.76 -2.76 5.46
C THR A 384 3.71 -1.57 5.55
N PRO A 385 4.89 -1.71 6.19
CA PRO A 385 5.85 -0.61 6.19
C PRO A 385 6.31 -0.30 4.77
N VAL A 386 6.30 0.96 4.39
CA VAL A 386 6.64 1.41 3.01
C VAL A 386 8.05 1.00 2.55
N LEU A 387 8.92 0.66 3.48
CA LEU A 387 10.28 0.20 3.21
C LEU A 387 10.41 -1.34 3.20
N PHE A 388 9.29 -2.08 3.37
CA PHE A 388 9.29 -3.54 3.45
C PHE A 388 9.17 -4.17 2.07
N SER A 389 10.32 -4.47 1.44
CA SER A 389 10.42 -4.98 0.07
C SER A 389 9.96 -6.44 -0.07
N GLU A 390 9.74 -6.90 -1.30
CA GLU A 390 9.42 -8.30 -1.61
C GLU A 390 10.51 -9.27 -1.12
N GLN A 391 11.78 -8.85 -1.17
CA GLN A 391 12.88 -9.65 -0.65
C GLN A 391 12.78 -9.79 0.88
N MET A 392 12.41 -8.72 1.59
CA MET A 392 12.18 -8.77 3.05
C MET A 392 11.00 -9.65 3.42
N LYS A 393 9.91 -9.64 2.64
CA LYS A 393 8.77 -10.56 2.81
C LYS A 393 9.20 -12.01 2.69
N THR A 394 10.07 -12.30 1.72
CA THR A 394 10.63 -13.64 1.52
C THR A 394 11.49 -14.06 2.70
N GLU A 395 12.37 -13.18 3.21
CA GLU A 395 13.19 -13.46 4.38
C GLU A 395 12.34 -13.71 5.63
N LEU A 396 11.34 -12.87 5.90
CA LEU A 396 10.43 -13.08 7.03
C LEU A 396 9.75 -14.45 6.93
N ARG A 397 9.18 -14.80 5.77
CA ARG A 397 8.54 -16.10 5.53
C ARG A 397 9.50 -17.27 5.76
N ASN A 398 10.75 -17.17 5.29
CA ASN A 398 11.76 -18.21 5.48
C ASN A 398 12.09 -18.43 6.95
N GLN A 399 12.21 -17.38 7.75
CA GLN A 399 12.49 -17.49 9.18
C GLN A 399 11.28 -18.06 9.94
N ILE A 400 10.06 -17.58 9.63
CA ILE A 400 8.82 -18.15 10.16
C ILE A 400 8.74 -19.67 9.88
N ALA A 401 9.05 -20.09 8.65
CA ALA A 401 9.03 -21.49 8.28
C ALA A 401 9.99 -22.34 9.14
N LYS A 402 11.19 -21.82 9.45
CA LYS A 402 12.15 -22.51 10.35
C LYS A 402 11.62 -22.61 11.77
N ALA A 403 10.96 -21.56 12.30
CA ALA A 403 10.35 -21.61 13.62
C ALA A 403 9.22 -22.64 13.69
N LEU A 404 8.29 -22.63 12.73
CA LEU A 404 7.18 -23.60 12.68
C LEU A 404 7.67 -25.03 12.57
N GLN A 405 8.77 -25.27 11.83
CA GLN A 405 9.41 -26.58 11.72
C GLN A 405 10.26 -26.99 12.96
N GLY A 406 10.34 -26.14 13.98
CA GLY A 406 11.14 -26.40 15.19
C GLY A 406 12.66 -26.33 14.98
N LYS A 407 13.12 -25.73 13.88
CA LYS A 407 14.55 -25.54 13.57
C LYS A 407 15.16 -24.33 14.30
N GLN A 408 14.33 -23.42 14.76
CA GLN A 408 14.68 -22.22 15.54
C GLN A 408 13.56 -21.96 16.53
N SER A 409 13.85 -21.23 17.61
CA SER A 409 12.78 -20.66 18.43
C SER A 409 12.07 -19.53 17.68
N PRO A 410 10.83 -19.16 18.06
CA PRO A 410 10.15 -17.97 17.51
C PRO A 410 10.98 -16.70 17.66
N GLU A 411 11.63 -16.48 18.80
CA GLU A 411 12.50 -15.35 19.09
C GLU A 411 13.71 -15.32 18.14
N GLU A 412 14.47 -16.43 18.05
CA GLU A 412 15.62 -16.54 17.13
C GLU A 412 15.22 -16.29 15.67
N ALA A 413 14.06 -16.80 15.25
CA ALA A 413 13.57 -16.61 13.90
C ALA A 413 13.27 -15.14 13.60
N LEU A 414 12.60 -14.43 14.51
CA LEU A 414 12.28 -13.01 14.32
C LEU A 414 13.53 -12.14 14.41
N ASP A 415 14.47 -12.44 15.30
CA ASP A 415 15.77 -11.74 15.37
C ASP A 415 16.54 -11.87 14.07
N ASN A 416 16.56 -13.08 13.49
CA ASN A 416 17.23 -13.32 12.21
C ASN A 416 16.52 -12.61 11.06
N ALA A 417 15.16 -12.56 11.08
CA ALA A 417 14.38 -11.85 10.09
C ALA A 417 14.64 -10.33 10.15
N VAL A 418 14.60 -9.73 11.35
CA VAL A 418 14.88 -8.29 11.55
C VAL A 418 16.28 -7.95 11.07
N LYS A 419 17.31 -8.72 11.49
CA LYS A 419 18.72 -8.52 11.04
C LYS A 419 18.86 -8.61 9.51
N ALA A 420 18.14 -9.54 8.86
CA ALA A 420 18.18 -9.66 7.41
C ALA A 420 17.47 -8.48 6.73
N CYS A 421 16.31 -8.07 7.22
CA CYS A 421 15.55 -6.95 6.70
C CYS A 421 16.31 -5.62 6.87
N ASP A 422 16.96 -5.40 8.03
CA ASP A 422 17.76 -4.19 8.27
C ASP A 422 18.97 -4.09 7.33
N ARG A 423 19.63 -5.22 7.04
CA ARG A 423 20.70 -5.25 6.02
C ARG A 423 20.18 -4.87 4.63
N LEU A 424 19.03 -5.37 4.24
CA LEU A 424 18.39 -5.04 2.96
C LEU A 424 17.98 -3.57 2.91
N LEU A 425 17.49 -3.03 4.04
CA LEU A 425 17.13 -1.62 4.16
C LEU A 425 18.32 -0.68 3.98
N GLN A 426 19.52 -1.08 4.46
CA GLN A 426 20.75 -0.31 4.30
C GLN A 426 21.31 -0.35 2.87
N GLN A 427 20.87 -1.29 2.04
CA GLN A 427 21.30 -1.45 0.66
C GLN A 427 20.37 -0.74 -0.34
N SER A 428 19.19 -0.30 0.11
CA SER A 428 18.17 0.40 -0.68
C SER A 428 18.29 1.93 -0.54
#